data_317988709861032a13c1a1d9b1d109a3
#
_entry.id   317988709861032a13c1a1d9b1d109a3
#
_cell.length_a   1.000
_cell.length_b   1.000
_cell.length_c   1.000
_cell.angle_alpha   90.00
_cell.angle_beta   90.00
_cell.angle_gamma   90.00
#
_symmetry.space_group_name_H-M   'P 1'
#
loop_
_entity.id
_entity.type
_entity.pdbx_description
1 polymer ?
#
loop_
_entity_poly.entity_id
_entity_poly.type
_entity_poly.pdbx_seq_one_letter_code
_entity_poly.pdbx_strand_id
1 'polypeptide(L)'
;MSDTTMKLPHQKELFGHPAGLYVLFFTEMWERFSYYGMRAILVLYLVAKTQGENSGLGWTNGEALSLYGTYTMLVYVASIPGGWIADKFLGQKKSVLYGGILLVAGHSILAVEEMWAFYSGLGLIIAGVGMLKPNISSMVGGLYAQGDVRRDKGFIIFYIGINVGAFLSSLIVGYVGETYGWHYG
;
A
#
# COMPACT_ATOMS: atom_id res chain seq x y z
N MET A 1 -13.28 18.90 34.58
CA MET A 1 -12.56 17.72 34.14
C MET A 1 -11.34 18.24 33.43
N SER A 2 -10.14 18.12 34.02
CA SER A 2 -8.89 18.57 33.41
C SER A 2 -8.56 17.64 32.23
N ASP A 3 -8.50 18.22 31.07
CA ASP A 3 -8.10 17.56 29.84
C ASP A 3 -6.59 17.23 29.89
N THR A 4 -6.25 16.11 30.54
CA THR A 4 -4.86 15.70 30.73
C THR A 4 -4.39 14.97 29.49
N THR A 5 -4.17 15.72 28.40
CA THR A 5 -3.47 15.18 27.23
C THR A 5 -2.02 14.93 27.62
N MET A 6 -1.65 13.66 27.87
CA MET A 6 -0.25 13.26 28.03
C MET A 6 0.46 13.39 26.68
N LYS A 7 1.13 14.51 26.47
CA LYS A 7 1.89 14.77 25.24
C LYS A 7 3.30 14.18 25.36
N LEU A 8 3.76 13.55 24.30
CA LEU A 8 5.18 13.17 24.19
C LEU A 8 6.00 14.45 24.02
N PRO A 9 7.13 14.60 24.73
CA PRO A 9 7.95 15.81 24.66
C PRO A 9 8.48 16.01 23.22
N HIS A 10 8.47 17.29 22.78
CA HIS A 10 9.06 17.77 21.51
C HIS A 10 8.41 17.31 20.20
N GLN A 11 7.17 16.86 20.17
CA GLN A 11 6.44 16.62 18.93
C GLN A 11 5.79 17.91 18.39
N LYS A 12 6.07 18.22 17.11
CA LYS A 12 5.30 19.25 16.38
C LYS A 12 3.86 18.76 16.23
N GLU A 13 2.91 19.64 16.51
CA GLU A 13 1.48 19.35 16.34
C GLU A 13 0.92 20.12 15.13
N LEU A 14 -0.04 19.50 14.47
CA LEU A 14 -0.82 20.08 13.38
C LEU A 14 -2.29 19.68 13.59
N PHE A 15 -3.21 20.64 13.54
CA PHE A 15 -4.65 20.43 13.80
C PHE A 15 -4.95 19.59 15.06
N GLY A 16 -4.19 19.81 16.14
CA GLY A 16 -4.40 19.13 17.42
C GLY A 16 -3.85 17.70 17.51
N HIS A 17 -3.16 17.22 16.48
CA HIS A 17 -2.54 15.91 16.42
C HIS A 17 -1.03 16.01 16.13
N PRO A 18 -0.22 14.99 16.48
CA PRO A 18 1.17 14.94 16.08
C PRO A 18 1.35 15.05 14.56
N ALA A 19 2.24 15.92 14.10
CA ALA A 19 2.46 16.14 12.65
C ALA A 19 2.84 14.84 11.90
N GLY A 20 3.48 13.89 12.59
CA GLY A 20 3.78 12.57 12.06
C GLY A 20 2.55 11.78 11.61
N LEU A 21 1.38 12.02 12.20
CA LEU A 21 0.13 11.40 11.78
C LEU A 21 -0.20 11.68 10.31
N TYR A 22 -0.03 12.91 9.88
CA TYR A 22 -0.34 13.32 8.50
C TYR A 22 0.66 12.74 7.50
N VAL A 23 1.92 12.59 7.89
CA VAL A 23 2.92 11.88 7.08
C VAL A 23 2.50 10.42 6.89
N LEU A 24 2.12 9.73 7.98
CA LEU A 24 1.66 8.35 7.92
C LEU A 24 0.33 8.20 7.17
N PHE A 25 -0.59 9.16 7.34
CA PHE A 25 -1.84 9.23 6.58
C PHE A 25 -1.59 9.25 5.07
N PHE A 26 -0.76 10.18 4.58
CA PHE A 26 -0.46 10.28 3.16
C PHE A 26 0.34 9.07 2.66
N THR A 27 1.28 8.55 3.44
CA THR A 27 2.04 7.34 3.09
C THR A 27 1.10 6.15 2.87
N GLU A 28 0.19 5.90 3.82
CA GLU A 28 -0.79 4.81 3.70
C GLU A 28 -1.80 5.07 2.58
N MET A 29 -2.29 6.29 2.45
CA MET A 29 -3.22 6.67 1.38
C MET A 29 -2.63 6.36 0.00
N TRP A 30 -1.39 6.73 -0.26
CA TRP A 30 -0.72 6.47 -1.54
C TRP A 30 -0.38 4.99 -1.71
N GLU A 31 0.01 4.29 -0.64
CA GLU A 31 0.22 2.85 -0.70
C GLU A 31 -1.09 2.13 -1.03
N ARG A 32 -2.20 2.49 -0.38
CA ARG A 32 -3.52 1.94 -0.71
C ARG A 32 -3.96 2.29 -2.12
N PHE A 33 -3.73 3.52 -2.56
CA PHE A 33 -4.00 3.93 -3.94
C PHE A 33 -3.28 3.00 -4.93
N SER A 34 -1.99 2.82 -4.79
CA SER A 34 -1.21 1.98 -5.71
C SER A 34 -1.61 0.50 -5.63
N TYR A 35 -1.79 -0.04 -4.43
CA TYR A 35 -2.15 -1.44 -4.22
C TYR A 35 -3.54 -1.80 -4.78
N TYR A 36 -4.56 -1.01 -4.44
CA TYR A 36 -5.92 -1.27 -4.94
C TYR A 36 -6.07 -0.93 -6.43
N GLY A 37 -5.35 0.09 -6.91
CA GLY A 37 -5.32 0.44 -8.32
C GLY A 37 -4.78 -0.71 -9.18
N MET A 38 -3.60 -1.19 -8.86
CA MET A 38 -3.01 -2.34 -9.55
C MET A 38 -3.94 -3.55 -9.49
N ARG A 39 -4.52 -3.86 -8.34
CA ARG A 39 -5.46 -4.97 -8.20
C ARG A 39 -6.71 -4.82 -9.06
N ALA A 40 -7.22 -3.60 -9.24
CA ALA A 40 -8.40 -3.34 -10.06
C ALA A 40 -8.18 -3.70 -11.52
N ILE A 41 -6.99 -3.44 -12.07
CA ILE A 41 -6.67 -3.71 -13.46
C ILE A 41 -5.96 -5.06 -13.69
N LEU A 42 -5.38 -5.69 -12.66
CA LEU A 42 -4.58 -6.91 -12.80
C LEU A 42 -5.34 -8.03 -13.52
N VAL A 43 -6.54 -8.39 -13.06
CA VAL A 43 -7.32 -9.46 -13.67
C VAL A 43 -7.75 -9.08 -15.09
N LEU A 44 -8.11 -7.81 -15.31
CA LEU A 44 -8.50 -7.30 -16.62
C LEU A 44 -7.34 -7.43 -17.63
N TYR A 45 -6.13 -7.03 -17.24
CA TYR A 45 -4.93 -7.20 -18.02
C TYR A 45 -4.63 -8.67 -18.35
N LEU A 46 -4.75 -9.56 -17.37
CA LEU A 46 -4.48 -10.97 -17.56
C LEU A 46 -5.43 -11.62 -18.58
N VAL A 47 -6.72 -11.27 -18.57
CA VAL A 47 -7.73 -11.87 -19.44
C VAL A 47 -7.93 -11.11 -20.77
N ALA A 48 -7.46 -9.87 -20.87
CA ALA A 48 -7.58 -9.09 -22.10
C ALA A 48 -6.91 -9.81 -23.27
N LYS A 49 -7.48 -9.64 -24.47
CA LYS A 49 -6.97 -10.27 -25.69
C LYS A 49 -5.53 -9.83 -25.95
N THR A 50 -4.75 -10.75 -26.57
CA THR A 50 -3.33 -10.50 -26.91
C THR A 50 -3.15 -9.56 -28.11
N GLN A 51 -4.24 -9.17 -28.78
CA GLN A 51 -4.23 -8.28 -29.94
C GLN A 51 -5.28 -7.18 -29.79
N GLY A 52 -4.96 -5.97 -30.20
CA GLY A 52 -5.82 -4.80 -30.11
C GLY A 52 -5.10 -3.58 -29.53
N GLU A 53 -5.80 -2.49 -29.39
CA GLU A 53 -5.25 -1.22 -28.88
C GLU A 53 -4.80 -1.32 -27.40
N ASN A 54 -5.48 -2.14 -26.60
CA ASN A 54 -5.14 -2.38 -25.20
C ASN A 54 -4.96 -3.90 -24.98
N SER A 55 -3.85 -4.44 -25.48
CA SER A 55 -3.56 -5.86 -25.40
C SER A 55 -3.20 -6.32 -24.00
N GLY A 56 -3.60 -7.56 -23.65
CA GLY A 56 -3.26 -8.23 -22.40
C GLY A 56 -2.63 -9.59 -22.66
N LEU A 57 -2.66 -10.46 -21.63
CA LEU A 57 -1.99 -11.76 -21.71
C LEU A 57 -2.88 -12.88 -22.31
N GLY A 58 -4.19 -12.67 -22.49
CA GLY A 58 -5.11 -13.65 -23.05
C GLY A 58 -5.31 -14.91 -22.20
N TRP A 59 -5.09 -14.81 -20.90
CA TRP A 59 -5.26 -15.93 -19.98
C TRP A 59 -6.73 -16.28 -19.79
N THR A 60 -6.97 -17.53 -19.42
CA THR A 60 -8.31 -17.94 -18.98
C THR A 60 -8.66 -17.29 -17.64
N ASN A 61 -9.96 -17.13 -17.38
CA ASN A 61 -10.43 -16.61 -16.08
C ASN A 61 -9.91 -17.45 -14.90
N GLY A 62 -9.77 -18.76 -15.06
CA GLY A 62 -9.26 -19.65 -14.02
C GLY A 62 -7.79 -19.37 -13.68
N GLU A 63 -6.95 -19.19 -14.67
CA GLU A 63 -5.53 -18.85 -14.49
C GLU A 63 -5.37 -17.47 -13.86
N ALA A 64 -6.10 -16.47 -14.36
CA ALA A 64 -6.05 -15.11 -13.85
C ALA A 64 -6.50 -15.03 -12.38
N LEU A 65 -7.59 -15.69 -12.01
CA LEU A 65 -8.08 -15.74 -10.64
C LEU A 65 -7.15 -16.53 -9.71
N SER A 66 -6.50 -17.58 -10.20
CA SER A 66 -5.50 -18.34 -9.45
C SER A 66 -4.28 -17.49 -9.12
N LEU A 67 -3.75 -16.75 -10.09
CA LEU A 67 -2.65 -15.80 -9.86
C LEU A 67 -3.07 -14.71 -8.88
N TYR A 68 -4.23 -14.10 -9.09
CA TYR A 68 -4.74 -13.04 -8.22
C TYR A 68 -4.90 -13.51 -6.78
N GLY A 69 -5.46 -14.72 -6.57
CA GLY A 69 -5.60 -15.33 -5.25
C GLY A 69 -4.25 -15.60 -4.58
N THR A 70 -3.31 -16.20 -5.33
CA THR A 70 -1.95 -16.47 -4.85
C THR A 70 -1.21 -15.19 -4.49
N TYR A 71 -1.25 -14.19 -5.36
CA TYR A 71 -0.66 -12.87 -5.12
C TYR A 71 -1.22 -12.24 -3.85
N THR A 72 -2.55 -12.20 -3.71
CA THR A 72 -3.21 -11.62 -2.54
C THR A 72 -2.82 -12.36 -1.25
N MET A 73 -2.80 -13.69 -1.28
CA MET A 73 -2.34 -14.51 -0.16
C MET A 73 -0.90 -14.17 0.24
N LEU A 74 0.00 -14.11 -0.73
CA LEU A 74 1.42 -13.82 -0.49
C LEU A 74 1.64 -12.43 0.11
N VAL A 75 0.86 -11.42 -0.30
CA VAL A 75 0.91 -10.07 0.30
C VAL A 75 0.60 -10.12 1.80
N TYR A 76 -0.40 -10.89 2.22
CA TYR A 76 -0.72 -11.03 3.65
C TYR A 76 0.34 -11.86 4.40
N VAL A 77 0.79 -12.96 3.82
CA VAL A 77 1.83 -13.82 4.40
C VAL A 77 3.14 -13.07 4.58
N ALA A 78 3.53 -12.23 3.61
CA ALA A 78 4.74 -11.42 3.66
C ALA A 78 4.74 -10.40 4.82
N SER A 79 3.57 -10.05 5.37
CA SER A 79 3.49 -9.16 6.53
C SER A 79 4.10 -9.79 7.80
N ILE A 80 4.13 -11.11 7.90
CA ILE A 80 4.72 -11.82 9.06
C ILE A 80 6.24 -11.63 9.09
N PRO A 81 7.00 -12.03 8.05
CA PRO A 81 8.45 -11.79 8.04
C PRO A 81 8.78 -10.28 7.98
N GLY A 82 7.96 -9.44 7.35
CA GLY A 82 8.17 -8.00 7.31
C GLY A 82 8.11 -7.33 8.69
N GLY A 83 7.14 -7.71 9.52
CA GLY A 83 7.08 -7.29 10.92
C GLY A 83 8.28 -7.80 11.73
N TRP A 84 8.62 -9.08 11.58
CA TRP A 84 9.76 -9.67 12.28
C TRP A 84 11.10 -9.01 11.92
N ILE A 85 11.33 -8.68 10.65
CA ILE A 85 12.52 -7.95 10.19
C ILE A 85 12.57 -6.55 10.82
N ALA A 86 11.44 -5.88 10.90
CA ALA A 86 11.34 -4.59 11.55
C ALA A 86 11.70 -4.66 13.03
N ASP A 87 11.14 -5.64 13.75
CA ASP A 87 11.36 -5.77 15.19
C ASP A 87 12.80 -6.15 15.54
N LYS A 88 13.44 -7.02 14.74
CA LYS A 88 14.79 -7.52 15.04
C LYS A 88 15.94 -6.69 14.48
N PHE A 89 15.78 -6.09 13.30
CA PHE A 89 16.92 -5.56 12.55
C PHE A 89 16.80 -4.09 12.15
N LEU A 90 15.67 -3.67 11.59
CA LEU A 90 15.57 -2.37 10.91
C LEU A 90 14.92 -1.28 11.75
N GLY A 91 13.99 -1.67 12.63
CA GLY A 91 13.05 -0.75 13.24
C GLY A 91 11.93 -0.32 12.27
N GLN A 92 10.80 0.10 12.83
CA GLN A 92 9.57 0.40 12.06
C GLN A 92 9.79 1.46 10.96
N LYS A 93 10.48 2.57 11.26
CA LYS A 93 10.71 3.67 10.30
C LYS A 93 11.46 3.24 9.06
N LYS A 94 12.56 2.48 9.24
CA LYS A 94 13.34 1.99 8.10
C LYS A 94 12.58 0.94 7.31
N SER A 95 11.82 0.07 7.98
CA SER A 95 11.00 -0.94 7.31
C SER A 95 9.92 -0.31 6.45
N VAL A 96 9.24 0.74 6.92
CA VAL A 96 8.27 1.50 6.12
C VAL A 96 8.97 2.18 4.93
N LEU A 97 10.16 2.77 5.13
CA LEU A 97 10.90 3.41 4.05
C LEU A 97 11.32 2.40 2.97
N TYR A 98 11.95 1.28 3.37
CA TYR A 98 12.37 0.24 2.41
C TYR A 98 11.16 -0.42 1.73
N GLY A 99 10.07 -0.64 2.48
CA GLY A 99 8.82 -1.11 1.92
C GLY A 99 8.29 -0.16 0.82
N GLY A 100 8.31 1.15 1.08
CA GLY A 100 7.94 2.16 0.09
C GLY A 100 8.84 2.16 -1.15
N ILE A 101 10.16 2.04 -0.98
CA ILE A 101 11.11 1.95 -2.11
C ILE A 101 10.84 0.70 -2.95
N LEU A 102 10.58 -0.46 -2.33
CA LEU A 102 10.23 -1.69 -3.03
C LEU A 102 8.92 -1.56 -3.81
N LEU A 103 7.93 -0.85 -3.25
CA LEU A 103 6.68 -0.57 -3.96
C LEU A 103 6.91 0.29 -5.20
N VAL A 104 7.67 1.38 -5.08
CA VAL A 104 8.01 2.23 -6.23
C VAL A 104 8.74 1.42 -7.29
N ALA A 105 9.75 0.64 -6.91
CA ALA A 105 10.49 -0.22 -7.84
C ALA A 105 9.57 -1.27 -8.49
N GLY A 106 8.69 -1.91 -7.72
CA GLY A 106 7.75 -2.92 -8.20
C GLY A 106 6.79 -2.36 -9.26
N HIS A 107 6.13 -1.23 -8.97
CA HIS A 107 5.24 -0.57 -9.93
C HIS A 107 6.00 -0.05 -11.17
N SER A 108 7.22 0.50 -10.99
CA SER A 108 8.04 0.94 -12.12
C SER A 108 8.43 -0.21 -13.05
N ILE A 109 8.72 -1.39 -12.49
CA ILE A 109 9.06 -2.58 -13.28
C ILE A 109 7.82 -3.15 -13.97
N LEU A 110 6.63 -3.09 -13.35
CA LEU A 110 5.38 -3.51 -14.01
C LEU A 110 5.04 -2.68 -15.25
N ALA A 111 5.58 -1.47 -15.40
CA ALA A 111 5.43 -0.67 -16.61
C ALA A 111 6.20 -1.25 -17.81
N VAL A 112 7.08 -2.23 -17.61
CA VAL A 112 7.81 -2.92 -18.68
C VAL A 112 6.98 -4.11 -19.17
N GLU A 113 6.66 -4.13 -20.46
CA GLU A 113 5.78 -5.13 -21.10
C GLU A 113 6.48 -6.48 -21.35
N GLU A 114 7.08 -7.05 -20.28
CA GLU A 114 7.82 -8.32 -20.35
C GLU A 114 7.41 -9.25 -19.18
N MET A 115 7.32 -10.54 -19.43
CA MET A 115 6.89 -11.50 -18.41
C MET A 115 7.81 -11.54 -17.18
N TRP A 116 9.12 -11.38 -17.37
CA TRP A 116 10.06 -11.30 -16.25
C TRP A 116 9.80 -10.05 -15.36
N ALA A 117 9.48 -8.93 -16.01
CA ALA A 117 9.14 -7.68 -15.33
C ALA A 117 7.83 -7.81 -14.57
N PHE A 118 6.83 -8.45 -15.15
CA PHE A 118 5.55 -8.73 -14.51
C PHE A 118 5.72 -9.51 -13.20
N TYR A 119 6.37 -10.68 -13.23
CA TYR A 119 6.55 -11.49 -12.00
C TYR A 119 7.48 -10.84 -10.98
N SER A 120 8.57 -10.21 -11.43
CA SER A 120 9.48 -9.52 -10.50
C SER A 120 8.83 -8.29 -9.88
N GLY A 121 8.02 -7.53 -10.63
CA GLY A 121 7.23 -6.42 -10.12
C GLY A 121 6.25 -6.85 -9.04
N LEU A 122 5.46 -7.91 -9.28
CA LEU A 122 4.57 -8.49 -8.27
C LEU A 122 5.34 -8.94 -7.02
N GLY A 123 6.49 -9.58 -7.18
CA GLY A 123 7.36 -10.00 -6.06
C GLY A 123 7.86 -8.84 -5.22
N LEU A 124 8.28 -7.74 -5.85
CA LEU A 124 8.71 -6.53 -5.15
C LEU A 124 7.55 -5.86 -4.41
N ILE A 125 6.35 -5.84 -5.00
CA ILE A 125 5.16 -5.29 -4.34
C ILE A 125 4.79 -6.14 -3.11
N ILE A 126 4.81 -7.48 -3.22
CA ILE A 126 4.59 -8.39 -2.09
C ILE A 126 5.56 -8.08 -0.94
N ALA A 127 6.85 -7.98 -1.23
CA ALA A 127 7.86 -7.66 -0.23
C ALA A 127 7.67 -6.25 0.35
N GLY A 128 7.36 -5.27 -0.50
CA GLY A 128 7.15 -3.88 -0.11
C GLY A 128 5.95 -3.71 0.83
N VAL A 129 4.79 -4.25 0.46
CA VAL A 129 3.58 -4.23 1.32
C VAL A 129 3.83 -5.00 2.61
N GLY A 130 4.50 -6.16 2.52
CA GLY A 130 4.86 -6.96 3.69
C GLY A 130 5.69 -6.19 4.71
N MET A 131 6.64 -5.38 4.28
CA MET A 131 7.46 -4.54 5.16
C MET A 131 6.73 -3.29 5.64
N LEU A 132 5.88 -2.67 4.83
CA LEU A 132 5.22 -1.41 5.15
C LEU A 132 4.02 -1.62 6.07
N LYS A 133 3.09 -2.48 5.69
CA LYS A 133 1.76 -2.62 6.29
C LYS A 133 1.75 -2.89 7.81
N PRO A 134 2.49 -3.87 8.35
CA PRO A 134 2.48 -4.14 9.80
C PRO A 134 3.11 -3.00 10.60
N ASN A 135 4.07 -2.30 10.02
CA ASN A 135 4.87 -1.30 10.73
C ASN A 135 4.20 0.08 10.76
N ILE A 136 3.52 0.49 9.69
CA ILE A 136 2.93 1.82 9.61
C ILE A 136 1.80 2.01 10.65
N SER A 137 0.95 1.00 10.86
CA SER A 137 -0.10 1.03 11.88
C SER A 137 0.47 1.10 13.29
N SER A 138 1.55 0.36 13.56
CA SER A 138 2.25 0.42 14.83
C SER A 138 2.86 1.80 15.08
N MET A 139 3.39 2.45 14.03
CA MET A 139 3.93 3.81 14.11
C MET A 139 2.84 4.84 14.49
N VAL A 140 1.62 4.71 13.95
CA VAL A 140 0.49 5.58 14.34
C VAL A 140 0.24 5.48 15.84
N GLY A 141 0.18 4.25 16.38
CA GLY A 141 0.02 4.03 17.82
C GLY A 141 1.14 4.65 18.65
N GLY A 142 2.38 4.61 18.15
CA GLY A 142 3.57 5.17 18.82
C GLY A 142 3.66 6.70 18.80
N LEU A 143 2.81 7.40 18.05
CA LEU A 143 2.74 8.88 18.07
C LEU A 143 2.06 9.44 19.31
N TYR A 144 1.32 8.62 20.03
CA TYR A 144 0.53 9.01 21.19
C TYR A 144 1.07 8.38 22.47
N ALA A 145 1.08 9.15 23.56
CA ALA A 145 1.40 8.61 24.87
C ALA A 145 0.33 7.60 25.30
N GLN A 146 0.70 6.70 26.21
CA GLN A 146 -0.25 5.75 26.77
C GLN A 146 -1.34 6.52 27.53
N GLY A 147 -2.62 6.27 27.22
CA GLY A 147 -3.75 6.97 27.80
C GLY A 147 -4.11 8.32 27.14
N ASP A 148 -3.44 8.72 26.06
CA ASP A 148 -3.82 9.92 25.30
C ASP A 148 -5.18 9.72 24.62
N VAL A 149 -6.18 10.51 25.05
CA VAL A 149 -7.56 10.45 24.53
C VAL A 149 -7.69 10.77 23.04
N ARG A 150 -6.66 11.35 22.41
CA ARG A 150 -6.63 11.68 21.00
C ARG A 150 -6.22 10.49 20.12
N ARG A 151 -5.68 9.41 20.72
CA ARG A 151 -5.15 8.25 20.00
C ARG A 151 -6.19 7.62 19.07
N ASP A 152 -7.41 7.41 19.57
CA ASP A 152 -8.50 6.82 18.80
C ASP A 152 -8.90 7.70 17.60
N LYS A 153 -8.99 9.01 17.81
CA LYS A 153 -9.23 9.97 16.72
C LYS A 153 -8.08 9.96 15.69
N GLY A 154 -6.84 9.80 16.14
CA GLY A 154 -5.68 9.64 15.26
C GLY A 154 -5.79 8.41 14.36
N PHE A 155 -6.21 7.28 14.91
CA PHE A 155 -6.49 6.08 14.09
C PHE A 155 -7.65 6.30 13.12
N ILE A 156 -8.71 7.00 13.50
CA ILE A 156 -9.82 7.33 12.59
C ILE A 156 -9.31 8.15 11.42
N ILE A 157 -8.50 9.19 11.65
CA ILE A 157 -7.88 10.00 10.60
C ILE A 157 -7.04 9.11 9.67
N PHE A 158 -6.19 8.25 10.23
CA PHE A 158 -5.38 7.31 9.47
C PHE A 158 -6.23 6.38 8.59
N TYR A 159 -7.31 5.81 9.12
CA TYR A 159 -8.23 4.95 8.36
C TYR A 159 -8.99 5.69 7.25
N ILE A 160 -9.28 6.98 7.42
CA ILE A 160 -9.84 7.81 6.35
C ILE A 160 -8.87 7.83 5.15
N GLY A 161 -7.55 7.94 5.39
CA GLY A 161 -6.54 7.86 4.34
C GLY A 161 -6.60 6.57 3.54
N ILE A 162 -6.73 5.43 4.22
CA ILE A 162 -6.91 4.11 3.59
C ILE A 162 -8.10 4.11 2.62
N ASN A 163 -9.25 4.58 3.09
CA ASN A 163 -10.48 4.57 2.29
C ASN A 163 -10.43 5.55 1.12
N VAL A 164 -9.86 6.74 1.33
CA VAL A 164 -9.66 7.73 0.26
C VAL A 164 -8.74 7.16 -0.83
N GLY A 165 -7.61 6.55 -0.44
CA GLY A 165 -6.69 5.92 -1.39
C GLY A 165 -7.36 4.80 -2.19
N ALA A 166 -8.10 3.91 -1.52
CA ALA A 166 -8.82 2.81 -2.15
C ALA A 166 -9.92 3.30 -3.12
N PHE A 167 -10.69 4.31 -2.73
CA PHE A 167 -11.75 4.88 -3.56
C PHE A 167 -11.19 5.55 -4.82
N LEU A 168 -10.21 6.44 -4.65
CA LEU A 168 -9.62 7.17 -5.78
C LEU A 168 -8.88 6.24 -6.74
N SER A 169 -8.26 5.17 -6.23
CA SER A 169 -7.50 4.23 -7.06
C SER A 169 -8.37 3.54 -8.11
N SER A 170 -9.52 3.02 -7.70
CA SER A 170 -10.41 2.29 -8.61
C SER A 170 -10.93 3.18 -9.73
N LEU A 171 -11.19 4.46 -9.44
CA LEU A 171 -11.64 5.42 -10.44
C LEU A 171 -10.52 5.84 -11.40
N ILE A 172 -9.37 6.23 -10.86
CA ILE A 172 -8.28 6.81 -11.65
C ILE A 172 -7.52 5.73 -12.40
N VAL A 173 -7.08 4.69 -11.70
CA VAL A 173 -6.28 3.61 -12.28
C VAL A 173 -7.09 2.79 -13.28
N GLY A 174 -8.35 2.48 -12.95
CA GLY A 174 -9.27 1.80 -13.88
C GLY A 174 -9.47 2.60 -15.16
N TYR A 175 -9.80 3.89 -15.02
CA TYR A 175 -9.98 4.77 -16.18
C TYR A 175 -8.71 4.88 -17.04
N VAL A 176 -7.55 5.11 -16.42
CA VAL A 176 -6.27 5.22 -17.14
C VAL A 176 -5.91 3.91 -17.82
N GLY A 177 -6.02 2.78 -17.10
CA GLY A 177 -5.71 1.45 -17.63
C GLY A 177 -6.58 1.06 -18.81
N GLU A 178 -7.88 1.33 -18.76
CA GLU A 178 -8.79 1.00 -19.86
C GLU A 178 -8.68 1.95 -21.05
N THR A 179 -8.39 3.25 -20.81
CA THR A 179 -8.40 4.27 -21.86
C THR A 179 -7.06 4.44 -22.55
N TYR A 180 -5.96 4.38 -21.78
CA TYR A 180 -4.61 4.67 -22.29
C TYR A 180 -3.69 3.45 -22.35
N GLY A 181 -4.06 2.35 -21.70
CA GLY A 181 -3.32 1.10 -21.67
C GLY A 181 -3.03 0.60 -20.26
N TRP A 182 -3.05 -0.72 -20.09
CA TRP A 182 -2.88 -1.37 -18.77
C TRP A 182 -1.60 -0.96 -18.03
N HIS A 183 -0.51 -0.71 -18.75
CA HIS A 183 0.79 -0.35 -18.17
C HIS A 183 0.86 1.10 -17.67
N TYR A 184 -0.07 1.97 -18.10
CA TYR A 184 -0.18 3.33 -17.61
C TYR A 184 -1.08 3.46 -16.38
N GLY A 185 -1.96 2.50 -16.16
CA GLY A 185 -2.79 2.40 -14.96
C GLY A 185 -2.00 1.84 -13.78
#